data_0476e3e6b2b04a4b42a4fa209c4b1dfc
#
_entry.id   0476e3e6b2b04a4b42a4fa209c4b1dfc
#
_cell.length_a   1.000
_cell.length_b   1.000
_cell.length_c   1.000
_cell.angle_alpha   90.00
_cell.angle_beta   90.00
_cell.angle_gamma   90.00
#
_symmetry.space_group_name_H-M   'P 1'
#
loop_
_entity.id
_entity.type
_entity.pdbx_description
1 polymer ?
#
loop_
_entity_poly.entity_id
_entity_poly.type
_entity_poly.pdbx_seq_one_letter_code
_entity_poly.pdbx_strand_id
1 'polypeptide(L)'
;MLALARSLEGQLTATVHGTDADLEANRELLDVLETRAGRVLINGFPTGVEVCHSMVHGGPFPATSDGRSTSVGSNAIHRFTRAVCYQSFPDTLLPAELQEANPFGIRRMVDGVTS
;
A
#
# COMPACT_ATOMS: atom_id res chain seq x y z
N MET A 1 -17.84 -16.27 13.41
CA MET A 1 -16.69 -15.38 13.17
C MET A 1 -16.85 -14.58 11.88
N LEU A 2 -17.19 -15.17 10.74
CA LEU A 2 -17.32 -14.48 9.44
C LEU A 2 -18.29 -13.29 9.47
N ALA A 3 -19.49 -13.46 10.04
CA ALA A 3 -20.46 -12.35 10.17
C ALA A 3 -19.90 -11.18 10.99
N LEU A 4 -19.14 -11.47 12.04
CA LEU A 4 -18.46 -10.46 12.84
C LEU A 4 -17.38 -9.74 12.02
N ALA A 5 -16.54 -10.50 11.30
CA ALA A 5 -15.51 -9.90 10.45
C ALA A 5 -16.11 -8.96 9.40
N ARG A 6 -17.23 -9.34 8.80
CA ARG A 6 -17.94 -8.49 7.82
C ARG A 6 -18.52 -7.21 8.43
N SER A 7 -18.83 -7.20 9.72
CA SER A 7 -19.35 -6.02 10.43
C SER A 7 -18.26 -5.07 10.95
N LEU A 8 -16.98 -5.47 10.89
CA LEU A 8 -15.89 -4.61 11.31
C LEU A 8 -15.77 -3.41 10.38
N GLU A 9 -15.54 -2.26 10.96
CA GLU A 9 -15.02 -1.09 10.25
C GLU A 9 -13.54 -1.27 9.91
N GLY A 10 -12.94 -0.30 9.24
CA GLY A 10 -11.51 -0.33 8.91
C GLY A 10 -10.62 -0.41 10.16
N GLN A 11 -9.66 -1.30 10.14
CA GLN A 11 -8.70 -1.57 11.22
C GLN A 11 -7.27 -1.39 10.71
N LEU A 12 -6.34 -1.03 11.60
CA LEU A 12 -4.91 -1.03 11.26
C LEU A 12 -4.38 -2.46 11.11
N THR A 13 -4.89 -3.37 11.94
CA THR A 13 -4.35 -4.74 12.01
C THR A 13 -5.47 -5.73 12.33
N ALA A 14 -5.41 -6.90 11.71
CA ALA A 14 -6.17 -8.08 12.10
C ALA A 14 -5.21 -9.24 12.36
N THR A 15 -5.47 -10.04 13.39
CA THR A 15 -4.69 -11.24 13.66
C THR A 15 -5.61 -12.45 13.75
N VAL A 16 -5.21 -13.53 13.11
CA VAL A 16 -5.87 -14.83 13.21
C VAL A 16 -4.90 -15.83 13.81
N HIS A 17 -5.36 -16.57 14.82
CA HIS A 17 -4.62 -17.68 15.43
C HIS A 17 -5.27 -19.00 15.04
N GLY A 18 -4.49 -19.92 14.52
CA GLY A 18 -4.95 -21.24 14.10
C GLY A 18 -3.83 -22.08 13.49
N THR A 19 -4.11 -23.35 13.28
CA THR A 19 -3.25 -24.25 12.50
C THR A 19 -3.40 -23.95 11.00
N ASP A 20 -2.49 -24.44 10.18
CA ASP A 20 -2.60 -24.32 8.72
C ASP A 20 -3.93 -24.90 8.21
N ALA A 21 -4.39 -26.01 8.77
CA ALA A 21 -5.67 -26.63 8.44
C ALA A 21 -6.86 -25.73 8.81
N ASP A 22 -6.81 -25.05 9.97
CA ASP A 22 -7.84 -24.09 10.38
C ASP A 22 -7.90 -22.89 9.42
N LEU A 23 -6.74 -22.36 9.01
CA LEU A 23 -6.65 -21.25 8.09
C LEU A 23 -7.18 -21.62 6.71
N GLU A 24 -6.81 -22.78 6.19
CA GLU A 24 -7.31 -23.32 4.92
C GLU A 24 -8.84 -23.49 4.94
N ALA A 25 -9.37 -24.08 6.02
CA ALA A 25 -10.82 -24.27 6.19
C ALA A 25 -11.61 -22.96 6.33
N ASN A 26 -10.95 -21.87 6.70
CA ASN A 26 -11.56 -20.56 6.92
C ASN A 26 -11.03 -19.48 5.98
N ARG A 27 -10.67 -19.83 4.75
CA ARG A 27 -10.10 -18.91 3.76
C ARG A 27 -10.97 -17.68 3.52
N GLU A 28 -12.27 -17.87 3.44
CA GLU A 28 -13.22 -16.76 3.30
C GLU A 28 -13.11 -15.72 4.44
N LEU A 29 -12.74 -16.14 5.64
CA LEU A 29 -12.49 -15.20 6.74
C LEU A 29 -11.26 -14.34 6.45
N LEU A 30 -10.20 -14.93 5.93
CA LEU A 30 -8.98 -14.18 5.55
C LEU A 30 -9.28 -13.17 4.46
N ASP A 31 -10.01 -13.59 3.41
CA ASP A 31 -10.41 -12.70 2.31
C ASP A 31 -11.22 -11.48 2.82
N VAL A 32 -12.12 -11.70 3.79
CA VAL A 32 -12.87 -10.61 4.41
C VAL A 32 -11.94 -9.69 5.20
N LEU A 33 -11.01 -10.24 6.00
CA LEU A 33 -10.10 -9.44 6.83
C LEU A 33 -9.15 -8.58 5.99
N GLU A 34 -8.71 -9.05 4.81
CA GLU A 34 -7.91 -8.27 3.86
C GLU A 34 -8.62 -7.00 3.40
N THR A 35 -9.95 -7.00 3.35
CA THR A 35 -10.74 -5.80 3.02
C THR A 35 -10.97 -4.89 4.22
N ARG A 36 -10.69 -5.35 5.44
CA ARG A 36 -10.99 -4.66 6.69
C ARG A 36 -9.76 -4.15 7.42
N ALA A 37 -8.57 -4.68 7.13
CA ALA A 37 -7.36 -4.33 7.83
C ALA A 37 -6.22 -3.98 6.86
N GLY A 38 -5.37 -3.04 7.26
CA GLY A 38 -4.17 -2.69 6.50
C GLY A 38 -3.05 -3.70 6.64
N ARG A 39 -3.08 -4.53 7.69
CA ARG A 39 -2.11 -5.58 7.95
C ARG A 39 -2.80 -6.80 8.55
N VAL A 40 -2.63 -7.96 7.94
CA VAL A 40 -3.16 -9.23 8.44
C VAL A 40 -1.99 -10.07 8.95
N LEU A 41 -2.09 -10.59 10.16
CA LEU A 41 -1.10 -11.44 10.81
C LEU A 41 -1.68 -12.81 11.09
N ILE A 42 -0.82 -13.82 10.95
CA ILE A 42 -1.14 -15.19 11.34
C ILE A 42 -0.25 -15.59 12.53
N ASN A 43 -0.86 -16.06 13.59
CA ASN A 43 -0.20 -16.57 14.80
C ASN A 43 0.80 -15.57 15.44
N GLY A 44 0.61 -14.27 15.22
CA GLY A 44 1.47 -13.23 15.75
C GLY A 44 0.70 -12.19 16.54
N PHE A 45 1.42 -11.36 17.28
CA PHE A 45 0.85 -10.22 17.98
C PHE A 45 1.32 -8.92 17.32
N PRO A 46 0.45 -7.96 17.05
CA PRO A 46 0.81 -6.71 16.37
C PRO A 46 1.48 -5.70 17.31
N THR A 47 2.44 -6.15 18.10
CA THR A 47 3.11 -5.36 19.14
C THR A 47 4.08 -4.31 18.60
N GLY A 48 4.42 -4.39 17.34
CA GLY A 48 5.32 -3.44 16.68
C GLY A 48 5.19 -3.49 15.17
N VAL A 49 5.83 -2.54 14.51
CA VAL A 49 5.91 -2.48 13.06
C VAL A 49 7.37 -2.70 12.69
N GLU A 50 7.65 -3.79 11.99
CA GLU A 50 8.96 -4.00 11.39
C GLU A 50 9.19 -2.96 10.28
N VAL A 51 10.32 -2.25 10.33
CA VAL A 51 10.66 -1.28 9.29
C VAL A 51 11.33 -2.02 8.13
N CYS A 52 10.53 -2.32 7.11
CA CYS A 52 11.02 -2.95 5.88
C CYS A 52 10.35 -2.31 4.65
N HIS A 53 10.86 -2.59 3.45
CA HIS A 53 10.37 -1.97 2.22
C HIS A 53 8.89 -2.23 1.95
N SER A 54 8.42 -3.45 2.22
CA SER A 54 7.03 -3.88 1.97
C SER A 54 6.06 -3.58 3.11
N MET A 55 6.53 -3.00 4.22
CA MET A 55 5.66 -2.74 5.35
C MET A 55 4.57 -1.73 5.01
N VAL A 56 3.36 -2.04 5.44
CA VAL A 56 2.22 -1.13 5.43
C VAL A 56 1.74 -0.91 6.87
N HIS A 57 1.73 0.34 7.30
CA HIS A 57 1.09 0.78 8.53
C HIS A 57 0.03 1.82 8.16
N GLY A 58 -1.11 1.33 7.81
CA GLY A 58 -2.26 2.06 7.32
C GLY A 58 -3.50 1.16 7.42
N GLY A 59 -4.54 1.46 6.68
CA GLY A 59 -5.75 0.65 6.64
C GLY A 59 -6.93 1.41 6.06
N PRO A 60 -8.07 0.71 5.86
CA PRO A 60 -9.29 1.35 5.39
C PRO A 60 -9.83 2.33 6.44
N PHE A 61 -10.62 3.31 6.00
CA PHE A 61 -11.34 4.18 6.92
C PHE A 61 -12.24 3.35 7.88
N PRO A 62 -12.30 3.66 9.19
CA PRO A 62 -11.74 4.82 9.88
C PRO A 62 -10.33 4.61 10.46
N ALA A 63 -9.65 3.50 10.16
CA ALA A 63 -8.30 3.25 10.67
C ALA A 63 -7.31 4.35 10.24
N THR A 64 -7.46 4.86 9.02
CA THR A 64 -6.74 6.03 8.52
C THR A 64 -7.66 6.94 7.72
N SER A 65 -7.29 8.21 7.59
CA SER A 65 -7.98 9.19 6.74
C SER A 65 -7.67 9.02 5.26
N ASP A 66 -6.57 8.36 4.92
CA ASP A 66 -6.19 8.01 3.55
C ASP A 66 -5.72 6.54 3.48
N GLY A 67 -6.61 5.67 3.03
CA GLY A 67 -6.34 4.24 2.90
C GLY A 67 -5.33 3.86 1.80
N ARG A 68 -4.87 4.83 1.00
CA ARG A 68 -3.88 4.61 -0.06
C ARG A 68 -2.46 4.90 0.39
N SER A 69 -2.28 5.44 1.59
CA SER A 69 -0.98 5.78 2.14
C SER A 69 -0.58 4.86 3.30
N THR A 70 0.70 4.83 3.58
CA THR A 70 1.28 4.12 4.73
C THR A 70 2.21 5.05 5.50
N SER A 71 2.36 4.83 6.80
CA SER A 71 3.30 5.59 7.64
C SER A 71 4.71 5.01 7.62
N VAL A 72 4.89 3.79 7.16
CA VAL A 72 6.16 3.03 7.18
C VAL A 72 6.32 2.28 5.86
N GLY A 73 7.54 1.89 5.53
CA GLY A 73 7.89 1.21 4.29
C GLY A 73 8.25 2.18 3.17
N SER A 74 8.67 1.64 2.03
CA SER A 74 9.11 2.46 0.89
C SER A 74 8.02 3.38 0.35
N ASN A 75 6.77 2.94 0.43
CA ASN A 75 5.62 3.71 -0.04
C ASN A 75 5.26 4.88 0.88
N ALA A 76 5.86 5.00 2.06
CA ALA A 76 5.61 6.11 2.99
C ALA A 76 5.97 7.48 2.37
N ILE A 77 6.88 7.51 1.41
CA ILE A 77 7.27 8.74 0.69
C ILE A 77 6.08 9.40 -0.01
N HIS A 78 5.09 8.62 -0.47
CA HIS A 78 3.91 9.15 -1.17
C HIS A 78 3.07 10.09 -0.31
N ARG A 79 3.21 10.07 1.01
CA ARG A 79 2.54 11.02 1.92
C ARG A 79 3.11 12.45 1.80
N PHE A 80 4.33 12.57 1.29
CA PHE A 80 5.08 13.82 1.21
C PHE A 80 5.24 14.30 -0.23
N THR A 81 4.71 13.56 -1.20
CA THR A 81 4.82 13.86 -2.62
C THR A 81 3.44 14.02 -3.24
N ARG A 82 3.38 14.74 -4.34
CA ARG A 82 2.20 14.83 -5.20
C ARG A 82 2.61 14.81 -6.66
N ALA A 83 1.74 14.29 -7.50
CA ALA A 83 1.95 14.37 -8.93
C ALA A 83 1.85 15.83 -9.43
N VAL A 84 2.68 16.18 -10.41
CA VAL A 84 2.63 17.41 -11.17
C VAL A 84 2.57 17.06 -12.65
N CYS A 85 1.62 17.65 -13.37
CA CYS A 85 1.51 17.51 -14.82
C CYS A 85 2.12 18.75 -15.49
N TYR A 86 2.99 18.55 -16.48
CA TYR A 86 3.48 19.59 -17.38
C TYR A 86 2.80 19.40 -18.73
N GLN A 87 2.03 20.39 -19.16
CA GLN A 87 1.34 20.37 -20.45
C GLN A 87 1.84 21.50 -21.33
N SER A 88 2.18 21.19 -22.59
CA SER A 88 2.72 22.17 -23.56
C SER A 88 3.94 22.93 -23.02
N PHE A 89 4.74 22.25 -22.22
CA PHE A 89 5.91 22.84 -21.55
C PHE A 89 7.16 22.63 -22.42
N PRO A 90 7.98 23.66 -22.67
CA PRO A 90 9.21 23.51 -23.43
C PRO A 90 10.16 22.52 -22.74
N ASP A 91 10.74 21.58 -23.50
CA ASP A 91 11.63 20.55 -22.98
C ASP A 91 12.80 21.13 -22.18
N THR A 92 13.39 22.20 -22.66
CA THR A 92 14.53 22.88 -22.01
C THR A 92 14.21 23.51 -20.65
N LEU A 93 12.94 23.70 -20.33
CA LEU A 93 12.47 24.21 -19.04
C LEU A 93 11.96 23.13 -18.11
N LEU A 94 11.84 21.90 -18.59
CA LEU A 94 11.50 20.75 -17.74
C LEU A 94 12.65 20.45 -16.76
N PRO A 95 12.35 19.90 -15.57
CA PRO A 95 13.36 19.25 -14.75
C PRO A 95 14.17 18.24 -15.56
N ALA A 96 15.47 18.14 -15.31
CA ALA A 96 16.37 17.29 -16.09
C ALA A 96 15.90 15.82 -16.15
N GLU A 97 15.23 15.37 -15.07
CA GLU A 97 14.63 14.03 -14.96
C GLU A 97 13.51 13.78 -15.99
N LEU A 98 12.89 14.85 -16.51
CA LEU A 98 11.76 14.77 -17.43
C LEU A 98 12.10 15.17 -18.86
N GLN A 99 13.29 15.73 -19.10
CA GLN A 99 13.74 16.14 -20.45
C GLN A 99 13.85 14.93 -21.38
N GLU A 100 13.57 15.11 -22.65
CA GLU A 100 13.59 14.05 -23.66
C GLU A 100 14.95 13.33 -23.72
N ALA A 101 16.04 14.07 -23.56
CA ALA A 101 17.40 13.53 -23.54
C ALA A 101 17.66 12.49 -22.43
N ASN A 102 16.83 12.45 -21.38
CA ASN A 102 16.95 11.53 -20.26
C ASN A 102 18.39 11.42 -19.70
N PRO A 103 19.01 12.51 -19.25
CA PRO A 103 20.43 12.53 -18.89
C PRO A 103 20.80 11.57 -17.75
N PHE A 104 19.83 11.16 -16.96
CA PHE A 104 20.03 10.23 -15.83
C PHE A 104 19.67 8.77 -16.15
N GLY A 105 19.23 8.45 -17.36
CA GLY A 105 18.81 7.11 -17.73
C GLY A 105 17.65 6.58 -16.89
N ILE A 106 16.72 7.43 -16.46
CA ILE A 106 15.59 7.05 -15.61
C ILE A 106 14.59 6.25 -16.44
N ARG A 107 14.13 5.14 -15.87
CA ARG A 107 13.04 4.35 -16.47
C ARG A 107 11.79 5.22 -16.62
N ARG A 108 11.19 5.21 -17.80
CA ARG A 108 10.03 6.04 -18.14
C ARG A 108 8.91 5.21 -18.74
N MET A 109 7.72 5.75 -18.66
CA MET A 109 6.59 5.29 -19.45
C MET A 109 6.32 6.35 -20.54
N VAL A 110 6.44 5.96 -21.80
CA VAL A 110 6.12 6.81 -22.95
C VAL A 110 5.01 6.11 -23.73
N ASP A 111 3.90 6.79 -23.96
CA ASP A 111 2.70 6.26 -24.63
C ASP A 111 2.22 4.91 -24.07
N GLY A 112 2.35 4.74 -22.75
CA GLY A 112 1.96 3.51 -22.06
C GLY A 112 3.00 2.39 -22.11
N VAL A 113 4.14 2.60 -22.73
CA VAL A 113 5.25 1.61 -22.81
C VAL A 113 6.37 2.04 -21.88
N THR A 114 6.79 1.11 -21.02
CA THR A 114 7.92 1.34 -20.11
C THR A 114 9.24 0.96 -20.78
N SER A 115 10.18 1.85 -20.78
CA SER A 115 11.54 1.66 -21.34
C SER A 115 12.60 1.81 -20.26
#